data_e8bc97308268b06f71c87fa65e714d34
#
_entry.id   e8bc97308268b06f71c87fa65e714d34
#
_cell.length_a   1.000
_cell.length_b   1.000
_cell.length_c   1.000
_cell.angle_alpha   90.00
_cell.angle_beta   90.00
_cell.angle_gamma   90.00
#
_symmetry.space_group_name_H-M   'P 1'
#
loop_
_entity.id
_entity.type
_entity.pdbx_description
1 polymer ?
#
loop_
_entity_poly.entity_id
_entity_poly.type
_entity_poly.pdbx_seq_one_letter_code
_entity_poly.pdbx_strand_id
1 'polypeptide(L)'
;LNGVYDLEMQYPISGIHYSEILNRRLLFVKPDPYHDPQPFSITQITKPLSGIVTIYARHIAYKLTGIVVSPFKASSCQSALIGLKENSSTENPFDFWTDKSTSAAFEVSVPSAVWSLLGGSEGSILDVYRGEYEFDRFSVKLWNKRGRDNGVTIRYGKNLTDLQQDENISNVVTGIYPYWKGSDGTLVELPEKIVNAPGTYNFQQIAPKDFTTDFKEQPTEEQLRECAQAYVKNNDIGIPAVSISVSFQPLEQTEEYKDLALLERVNLGDTVTVEYPNLGVSATAR
;
A
#
# COMPACT_ATOMS: atom_id res chain seq x y z
N LEU A 1 -0.57 -3.82 -1.63
CA LEU A 1 -1.24 -3.48 -0.36
C LEU A 1 -1.53 -1.97 -0.34
N ASN A 2 -2.58 -1.53 0.33
CA ASN A 2 -3.06 -0.13 0.31
C ASN A 2 -3.42 0.41 -1.10
N GLY A 3 -3.72 -0.46 -2.05
CA GLY A 3 -4.06 -0.11 -3.42
C GLY A 3 -5.56 0.08 -3.66
N VAL A 4 -5.93 0.14 -4.94
CA VAL A 4 -7.32 0.28 -5.40
C VAL A 4 -8.10 -1.00 -5.12
N TYR A 5 -9.39 -0.87 -4.73
CA TYR A 5 -10.29 -1.99 -4.49
C TYR A 5 -11.61 -1.75 -5.22
N ASP A 6 -11.56 -1.92 -6.55
CA ASP A 6 -12.67 -1.67 -7.47
C ASP A 6 -13.12 -2.99 -8.14
N LEU A 7 -14.34 -2.99 -8.65
CA LEU A 7 -14.95 -4.07 -9.40
C LEU A 7 -15.36 -3.55 -10.77
N GLU A 8 -14.97 -4.29 -11.81
CA GLU A 8 -15.51 -4.16 -13.14
C GLU A 8 -16.20 -5.46 -13.53
N MET A 9 -17.42 -5.39 -14.05
CA MET A 9 -18.13 -6.55 -14.56
C MET A 9 -18.95 -6.21 -15.80
N GLN A 10 -19.20 -7.23 -16.61
CA GLN A 10 -20.07 -7.14 -17.77
C GLN A 10 -21.35 -7.92 -17.51
N TYR A 11 -22.49 -7.37 -17.99
CA TYR A 11 -23.79 -8.00 -17.82
C TYR A 11 -24.68 -7.78 -19.06
N PRO A 12 -25.36 -8.82 -19.60
CA PRO A 12 -26.26 -8.66 -20.73
C PRO A 12 -27.56 -7.95 -20.32
N ILE A 13 -28.07 -7.07 -21.20
CA ILE A 13 -29.36 -6.39 -20.97
C ILE A 13 -30.55 -7.35 -20.93
N SER A 14 -30.40 -8.53 -21.55
CA SER A 14 -31.41 -9.61 -21.50
C SER A 14 -31.34 -10.43 -20.20
N GLY A 15 -30.37 -10.18 -19.34
CA GLY A 15 -30.21 -10.88 -18.07
C GLY A 15 -31.34 -10.56 -17.09
N ILE A 16 -31.74 -11.56 -16.32
CA ILE A 16 -32.92 -11.49 -15.43
C ILE A 16 -32.80 -10.40 -14.35
N HIS A 17 -31.58 -10.05 -13.95
CA HIS A 17 -31.32 -9.03 -12.95
C HIS A 17 -30.94 -7.65 -13.52
N TYR A 18 -31.03 -7.47 -14.85
CA TYR A 18 -30.62 -6.21 -15.48
C TYR A 18 -31.36 -4.99 -14.90
N SER A 19 -32.68 -5.11 -14.64
CA SER A 19 -33.49 -4.05 -14.07
C SER A 19 -33.09 -3.65 -12.64
N GLU A 20 -32.37 -4.52 -11.95
CA GLU A 20 -31.89 -4.30 -10.59
C GLU A 20 -30.52 -3.59 -10.56
N ILE A 21 -29.81 -3.53 -11.68
CA ILE A 21 -28.50 -2.91 -11.83
C ILE A 21 -28.68 -1.39 -11.96
N LEU A 22 -28.59 -0.70 -10.82
CA LEU A 22 -28.79 0.75 -10.73
C LEU A 22 -27.62 1.38 -9.98
N ASN A 23 -27.28 2.64 -10.30
CA ASN A 23 -26.28 3.39 -9.58
C ASN A 23 -26.58 3.41 -8.07
N ARG A 24 -25.54 3.32 -7.25
CA ARG A 24 -25.56 3.27 -5.77
C ARG A 24 -26.10 1.96 -5.17
N ARG A 25 -26.60 1.01 -5.94
CA ARG A 25 -26.88 -0.33 -5.43
C ARG A 25 -25.58 -1.09 -5.13
N LEU A 26 -25.69 -2.08 -4.25
CA LEU A 26 -24.56 -2.90 -3.84
C LEU A 26 -24.55 -4.20 -4.63
N LEU A 27 -23.36 -4.56 -5.08
CA LEU A 27 -23.02 -5.88 -5.59
C LEU A 27 -22.19 -6.59 -4.52
N PHE A 28 -22.55 -7.82 -4.21
CA PHE A 28 -21.79 -8.66 -3.29
C PHE A 28 -21.00 -9.67 -4.11
N VAL A 29 -19.67 -9.49 -4.13
CA VAL A 29 -18.77 -10.31 -4.96
C VAL A 29 -17.66 -10.87 -4.08
N LYS A 30 -17.36 -12.16 -4.22
CA LYS A 30 -16.21 -12.78 -3.59
C LYS A 30 -14.93 -12.32 -4.32
N PRO A 31 -13.95 -11.72 -3.63
CA PRO A 31 -12.67 -11.33 -4.25
C PRO A 31 -11.83 -12.54 -4.61
N ASP A 32 -12.01 -13.65 -3.89
CA ASP A 32 -11.36 -14.94 -4.07
C ASP A 32 -12.22 -16.05 -3.45
N PRO A 33 -11.85 -17.34 -3.64
CA PRO A 33 -12.62 -18.47 -3.12
C PRO A 33 -12.72 -18.56 -1.58
N TYR A 34 -11.82 -17.86 -0.87
CA TYR A 34 -11.63 -18.06 0.59
C TYR A 34 -12.26 -16.98 1.44
N HIS A 35 -12.48 -15.78 0.85
CA HIS A 35 -13.06 -14.67 1.57
C HIS A 35 -14.58 -14.57 1.36
N ASP A 36 -15.24 -13.98 2.34
CA ASP A 36 -16.66 -13.65 2.25
C ASP A 36 -16.92 -12.62 1.15
N PRO A 37 -18.13 -12.62 0.57
CA PRO A 37 -18.52 -11.60 -0.38
C PRO A 37 -18.33 -10.18 0.16
N GLN A 38 -17.70 -9.33 -0.65
CA GLN A 38 -17.47 -7.93 -0.34
C GLN A 38 -18.51 -7.05 -1.02
N PRO A 39 -19.01 -5.99 -0.36
CA PRO A 39 -19.98 -5.08 -0.94
C PRO A 39 -19.29 -4.02 -1.81
N PHE A 40 -19.70 -3.93 -3.08
CA PHE A 40 -19.27 -2.89 -4.01
C PHE A 40 -20.46 -2.02 -4.40
N SER A 41 -20.32 -0.70 -4.25
CA SER A 41 -21.32 0.27 -4.66
C SER A 41 -21.16 0.64 -6.12
N ILE A 42 -22.18 0.43 -6.95
CA ILE A 42 -22.17 0.79 -8.37
C ILE A 42 -22.01 2.31 -8.50
N THR A 43 -20.98 2.71 -9.25
CA THR A 43 -20.66 4.13 -9.49
C THR A 43 -20.91 4.56 -10.93
N GLN A 44 -20.80 3.62 -11.89
CA GLN A 44 -20.98 3.90 -13.29
C GLN A 44 -21.50 2.66 -14.04
N ILE A 45 -22.37 2.89 -15.01
CA ILE A 45 -22.90 1.87 -15.92
C ILE A 45 -22.79 2.41 -17.33
N THR A 46 -22.00 1.75 -18.19
CA THR A 46 -21.94 2.04 -19.64
C THR A 46 -22.96 1.17 -20.38
N LYS A 47 -23.68 1.77 -21.33
CA LYS A 47 -24.77 1.11 -22.07
C LYS A 47 -24.48 1.15 -23.58
N PRO A 48 -23.61 0.27 -24.11
CA PRO A 48 -23.29 0.22 -25.52
C PRO A 48 -24.39 -0.48 -26.34
N LEU A 49 -24.40 -0.27 -27.68
CA LEU A 49 -25.32 -0.92 -28.58
C LEU A 49 -25.18 -2.45 -28.67
N SER A 50 -24.05 -2.99 -28.20
CA SER A 50 -23.80 -4.44 -28.16
C SER A 50 -24.76 -5.22 -27.25
N GLY A 51 -25.54 -4.54 -26.42
CA GLY A 51 -26.45 -5.19 -25.48
C GLY A 51 -25.76 -5.80 -24.27
N ILE A 52 -24.48 -5.50 -24.06
CA ILE A 52 -23.72 -5.89 -22.86
C ILE A 52 -23.28 -4.61 -22.16
N VAL A 53 -23.75 -4.37 -20.96
CA VAL A 53 -23.37 -3.23 -20.16
C VAL A 53 -22.10 -3.53 -19.37
N THR A 54 -21.22 -2.53 -19.24
CA THR A 54 -20.10 -2.59 -18.32
C THR A 54 -20.44 -1.79 -17.06
N ILE A 55 -20.25 -2.41 -15.91
CA ILE A 55 -20.59 -1.87 -14.60
C ILE A 55 -19.28 -1.67 -13.85
N TYR A 56 -19.08 -0.45 -13.35
CA TYR A 56 -17.97 -0.09 -12.48
C TYR A 56 -18.51 0.13 -11.08
N ALA A 57 -17.91 -0.52 -10.12
CA ALA A 57 -18.31 -0.40 -8.72
C ALA A 57 -17.06 -0.30 -7.82
N ARG A 58 -17.20 0.45 -6.74
CA ARG A 58 -16.14 0.62 -5.74
C ARG A 58 -16.49 -0.08 -4.45
N HIS A 59 -15.50 -0.65 -3.78
CA HIS A 59 -15.71 -1.24 -2.46
C HIS A 59 -16.39 -0.24 -1.51
N ILE A 60 -17.22 -0.74 -0.62
CA ILE A 60 -18.04 0.12 0.28
C ILE A 60 -17.16 1.06 1.13
N ALA A 61 -15.93 0.71 1.44
CA ALA A 61 -14.99 1.54 2.19
C ALA A 61 -14.78 2.93 1.58
N TYR A 62 -14.93 3.09 0.25
CA TYR A 62 -14.85 4.42 -0.38
C TYR A 62 -15.97 5.38 0.06
N LYS A 63 -17.03 4.91 0.74
CA LYS A 63 -18.02 5.79 1.37
C LYS A 63 -17.41 6.64 2.50
N LEU A 64 -16.27 6.24 3.05
CA LEU A 64 -15.52 7.03 4.01
C LEU A 64 -15.02 8.38 3.45
N THR A 65 -15.03 8.57 2.13
CA THR A 65 -14.80 9.90 1.50
C THR A 65 -15.91 10.91 1.80
N GLY A 66 -17.11 10.44 2.12
CA GLY A 66 -18.27 11.26 2.44
C GLY A 66 -18.56 11.41 3.94
N ILE A 67 -17.75 10.82 4.82
CA ILE A 67 -17.89 10.95 6.27
C ILE A 67 -16.81 11.92 6.77
N VAL A 68 -17.26 13.04 7.34
CA VAL A 68 -16.36 14.09 7.84
C VAL A 68 -16.18 13.93 9.34
N VAL A 69 -14.95 14.11 9.81
CA VAL A 69 -14.54 14.03 11.22
C VAL A 69 -14.25 15.44 11.73
N SER A 70 -14.78 15.75 12.91
CA SER A 70 -14.45 16.97 13.65
C SER A 70 -13.02 16.93 14.22
N PRO A 71 -12.40 18.10 14.50
CA PRO A 71 -11.06 18.15 15.08
C PRO A 71 -10.92 17.37 16.38
N PHE A 72 -9.86 16.57 16.49
CA PHE A 72 -9.52 15.83 17.71
C PHE A 72 -8.02 15.51 17.75
N LYS A 73 -7.55 15.03 18.92
CA LYS A 73 -6.16 14.57 19.12
C LYS A 73 -6.14 13.15 19.65
N ALA A 74 -5.10 12.42 19.28
CA ALA A 74 -4.86 11.07 19.77
C ALA A 74 -3.37 10.87 20.04
N SER A 75 -3.05 9.92 20.93
CA SER A 75 -1.66 9.62 21.34
C SER A 75 -1.18 8.24 20.93
N SER A 76 -2.05 7.45 20.29
CA SER A 76 -1.73 6.10 19.81
C SER A 76 -2.52 5.78 18.55
N CYS A 77 -2.07 4.79 17.79
CA CYS A 77 -2.77 4.29 16.61
C CYS A 77 -4.20 3.88 16.93
N GLN A 78 -4.40 3.14 18.03
CA GLN A 78 -5.72 2.70 18.44
C GLN A 78 -6.65 3.88 18.77
N SER A 79 -6.18 4.87 19.57
CA SER A 79 -6.99 6.05 19.90
C SER A 79 -7.27 6.94 18.69
N ALA A 80 -6.36 6.99 17.71
CA ALA A 80 -6.59 7.70 16.46
C ALA A 80 -7.72 7.06 15.65
N LEU A 81 -7.70 5.74 15.48
CA LEU A 81 -8.74 4.99 14.76
C LEU A 81 -10.11 5.07 15.46
N ILE A 82 -10.15 4.94 16.79
CA ILE A 82 -11.38 5.13 17.60
C ILE A 82 -11.91 6.55 17.42
N GLY A 83 -11.03 7.54 17.48
CA GLY A 83 -11.38 8.96 17.32
C GLY A 83 -12.00 9.28 15.96
N LEU A 84 -11.65 8.57 14.89
CA LEU A 84 -12.32 8.72 13.59
C LEU A 84 -13.82 8.40 13.69
N LYS A 85 -14.19 7.33 14.41
CA LYS A 85 -15.60 6.95 14.59
C LYS A 85 -16.34 7.89 15.53
N GLU A 86 -15.76 8.18 16.68
CA GLU A 86 -16.38 8.98 17.74
C GLU A 86 -16.61 10.45 17.35
N ASN A 87 -15.71 11.01 16.51
CA ASN A 87 -15.81 12.40 16.07
C ASN A 87 -16.42 12.55 14.67
N SER A 88 -17.00 11.48 14.10
CA SER A 88 -17.71 11.55 12.83
C SER A 88 -18.94 12.47 12.94
N SER A 89 -19.09 13.38 11.97
CA SER A 89 -20.21 14.34 11.93
C SER A 89 -21.56 13.71 11.57
N THR A 90 -21.53 12.50 11.03
CA THR A 90 -22.69 11.69 10.67
C THR A 90 -22.51 10.28 11.18
N GLU A 91 -23.58 9.46 11.13
CA GLU A 91 -23.48 8.05 11.44
C GLU A 91 -22.37 7.39 10.61
N ASN A 92 -21.45 6.71 11.31
CA ASN A 92 -20.33 5.99 10.71
C ASN A 92 -20.51 4.49 10.95
N PRO A 93 -20.96 3.73 9.94
CA PRO A 93 -21.21 2.30 10.08
C PRO A 93 -19.94 1.46 10.11
N PHE A 94 -18.78 2.07 9.94
CA PHE A 94 -17.50 1.33 9.90
C PHE A 94 -16.96 1.10 11.30
N ASP A 95 -16.38 -0.09 11.49
CA ASP A 95 -15.60 -0.45 12.66
C ASP A 95 -14.12 -0.36 12.34
N PHE A 96 -13.34 0.15 13.29
CA PHE A 96 -11.91 0.35 13.14
C PHE A 96 -11.15 -0.51 14.14
N TRP A 97 -10.08 -1.16 13.65
CA TRP A 97 -9.25 -2.03 14.46
C TRP A 97 -7.78 -1.96 14.05
N THR A 98 -6.88 -2.24 14.98
CA THR A 98 -5.44 -2.34 14.73
C THR A 98 -4.77 -3.31 15.71
N ASP A 99 -3.72 -3.99 15.26
CA ASP A 99 -2.78 -4.74 16.09
C ASP A 99 -1.57 -3.89 16.50
N LYS A 100 -1.54 -2.60 16.11
CA LYS A 100 -0.40 -1.72 16.36
C LYS A 100 -0.45 -1.15 17.77
N SER A 101 0.66 -1.32 18.49
CA SER A 101 0.89 -0.73 19.82
C SER A 101 1.64 0.61 19.75
N THR A 102 1.86 1.16 18.54
CA THR A 102 2.64 2.38 18.33
C THR A 102 1.98 3.59 19.00
N SER A 103 2.73 4.29 19.82
CA SER A 103 2.35 5.56 20.44
C SER A 103 3.05 6.69 19.71
N ALA A 104 2.26 7.55 19.07
CA ALA A 104 2.71 8.78 18.42
C ALA A 104 1.55 9.78 18.44
N ALA A 105 1.84 11.06 18.43
CA ALA A 105 0.82 12.10 18.37
C ALA A 105 0.16 12.11 16.98
N PHE A 106 -1.17 12.16 16.97
CA PHE A 106 -1.99 12.34 15.79
C PHE A 106 -2.99 13.46 16.05
N GLU A 107 -3.14 14.37 15.13
CA GLU A 107 -4.03 15.52 15.28
C GLU A 107 -4.83 15.77 14.00
N VAL A 108 -6.13 15.88 14.15
CA VAL A 108 -7.03 16.44 13.14
C VAL A 108 -7.32 17.87 13.56
N SER A 109 -6.71 18.85 12.89
CA SER A 109 -6.83 20.28 13.24
C SER A 109 -8.01 20.98 12.56
N VAL A 110 -8.49 20.44 11.44
CA VAL A 110 -9.64 20.94 10.68
C VAL A 110 -10.56 19.79 10.28
N PRO A 111 -11.90 20.05 10.09
CA PRO A 111 -12.81 19.01 9.63
C PRO A 111 -12.29 18.36 8.34
N SER A 112 -12.17 17.04 8.33
CA SER A 112 -11.57 16.29 7.24
C SER A 112 -12.32 14.98 6.98
N ALA A 113 -12.30 14.51 5.73
CA ALA A 113 -12.91 13.22 5.40
C ALA A 113 -12.12 12.06 6.02
N VAL A 114 -12.83 11.04 6.53
CA VAL A 114 -12.18 9.85 7.12
C VAL A 114 -11.17 9.25 6.15
N TRP A 115 -11.52 9.13 4.87
CA TRP A 115 -10.64 8.53 3.85
C TRP A 115 -9.27 9.23 3.76
N SER A 116 -9.26 10.57 3.74
CA SER A 116 -7.99 11.33 3.70
C SER A 116 -7.18 11.24 4.98
N LEU A 117 -7.86 11.04 6.12
CA LEU A 117 -7.20 10.81 7.42
C LEU A 117 -6.59 9.40 7.53
N LEU A 118 -7.15 8.41 6.83
CA LEU A 118 -6.58 7.07 6.79
C LEU A 118 -5.23 7.04 6.05
N GLY A 119 -5.10 7.73 4.92
CA GLY A 119 -3.86 7.70 4.14
C GLY A 119 -3.86 8.63 2.94
N GLY A 120 -2.70 8.71 2.27
CA GLY A 120 -2.52 9.47 1.04
C GLY A 120 -2.04 10.91 1.22
N SER A 121 -1.83 11.38 2.45
CA SER A 121 -1.29 12.70 2.76
C SER A 121 -0.38 12.65 3.98
N GLU A 122 0.49 13.64 4.10
CA GLU A 122 1.29 13.88 5.28
C GLU A 122 0.39 14.08 6.51
N GLY A 123 0.78 13.52 7.65
CA GLY A 123 0.01 13.56 8.89
C GLY A 123 -1.18 12.61 8.94
N SER A 124 -1.45 11.82 7.89
CA SER A 124 -2.47 10.76 7.94
C SER A 124 -2.06 9.60 8.87
N ILE A 125 -3.03 8.77 9.25
CA ILE A 125 -2.79 7.59 10.11
C ILE A 125 -1.72 6.68 9.50
N LEU A 126 -1.78 6.45 8.19
CA LEU A 126 -0.78 5.62 7.50
C LEU A 126 0.60 6.28 7.48
N ASP A 127 0.67 7.60 7.38
CA ASP A 127 1.94 8.33 7.44
C ASP A 127 2.56 8.30 8.83
N VAL A 128 1.76 8.56 9.88
CA VAL A 128 2.23 8.60 11.27
C VAL A 128 2.57 7.22 11.82
N TYR A 129 1.71 6.23 11.56
CA TYR A 129 1.82 4.93 12.21
C TYR A 129 2.35 3.83 11.29
N ARG A 130 2.42 4.06 9.97
CA ARG A 130 2.74 3.04 8.97
C ARG A 130 1.78 1.84 9.06
N GLY A 131 2.00 0.80 8.26
CA GLY A 131 1.21 -0.42 8.29
C GLY A 131 0.43 -0.65 7.00
N GLU A 132 -0.51 -1.58 7.05
CA GLU A 132 -1.22 -2.07 5.88
C GLU A 132 -2.69 -2.21 6.18
N TYR A 133 -3.53 -1.56 5.35
CA TYR A 133 -4.97 -1.65 5.50
C TYR A 133 -5.55 -2.96 4.95
N GLU A 134 -6.54 -3.47 5.67
CA GLU A 134 -7.50 -4.45 5.20
C GLU A 134 -8.89 -3.86 5.31
N PHE A 135 -9.59 -3.87 4.19
CA PHE A 135 -11.00 -3.48 4.13
C PHE A 135 -11.85 -4.74 3.95
N ASP A 136 -12.61 -5.09 4.97
CA ASP A 136 -13.49 -6.25 4.98
C ASP A 136 -14.91 -5.78 5.29
N ARG A 137 -15.74 -5.66 4.26
CA ARG A 137 -17.09 -5.10 4.40
C ARG A 137 -17.07 -3.72 5.08
N PHE A 138 -17.65 -3.59 6.24
CA PHE A 138 -17.65 -2.35 7.04
C PHE A 138 -16.53 -2.32 8.10
N SER A 139 -15.56 -3.23 8.04
CA SER A 139 -14.42 -3.25 8.95
C SER A 139 -13.17 -2.69 8.27
N VAL A 140 -12.53 -1.72 8.92
CA VAL A 140 -11.25 -1.14 8.52
C VAL A 140 -10.20 -1.56 9.53
N LYS A 141 -9.29 -2.41 9.11
CA LYS A 141 -8.22 -2.93 9.97
C LYS A 141 -6.88 -2.38 9.50
N LEU A 142 -6.11 -1.80 10.42
CA LEU A 142 -4.73 -1.39 10.17
C LEU A 142 -3.78 -2.38 10.83
N TRP A 143 -3.19 -3.23 10.01
CA TRP A 143 -2.20 -4.21 10.46
C TRP A 143 -0.81 -3.61 10.53
N ASN A 144 0.00 -4.09 11.46
CA ASN A 144 1.44 -3.81 11.41
C ASN A 144 2.05 -4.43 10.14
N LYS A 145 1.67 -5.67 9.84
CA LYS A 145 2.00 -6.38 8.61
C LYS A 145 0.91 -7.41 8.31
N ARG A 146 0.28 -7.31 7.12
CA ARG A 146 -0.66 -8.34 6.64
C ARG A 146 0.10 -9.55 6.14
N GLY A 147 -0.63 -10.68 6.12
CA GLY A 147 -0.10 -11.93 5.59
C GLY A 147 0.94 -12.60 6.48
N ARG A 148 1.36 -13.74 6.03
CA ARG A 148 2.30 -14.63 6.72
C ARG A 148 3.30 -15.19 5.73
N ASP A 149 4.40 -15.69 6.23
CA ASP A 149 5.29 -16.58 5.50
C ASP A 149 4.91 -18.02 5.86
N ASN A 150 4.21 -18.68 4.95
CA ASN A 150 3.80 -20.07 5.08
C ASN A 150 4.80 -21.02 4.38
N GLY A 151 5.94 -20.50 3.89
CA GLY A 151 6.93 -21.28 3.15
C GLY A 151 6.48 -21.68 1.74
N VAL A 152 5.45 -21.02 1.18
CA VAL A 152 4.95 -21.36 -0.16
C VAL A 152 6.00 -21.00 -1.20
N THR A 153 6.32 -21.97 -2.06
CA THR A 153 7.24 -21.79 -3.17
C THR A 153 6.50 -21.90 -4.50
N ILE A 154 6.54 -20.82 -5.29
CA ILE A 154 6.07 -20.76 -6.67
C ILE A 154 7.26 -21.09 -7.57
N ARG A 155 7.21 -22.23 -8.25
CA ARG A 155 8.34 -22.77 -9.00
C ARG A 155 7.95 -23.21 -10.40
N TYR A 156 8.87 -22.95 -11.36
CA TYR A 156 8.77 -23.53 -12.70
C TYR A 156 8.76 -25.07 -12.65
N GLY A 157 7.83 -25.66 -13.38
CA GLY A 157 7.60 -27.12 -13.36
C GLY A 157 6.73 -27.64 -12.21
N LYS A 158 6.30 -26.76 -11.27
CA LYS A 158 5.34 -27.10 -10.21
C LYS A 158 4.01 -26.34 -10.43
N ASN A 159 4.00 -25.05 -10.24
CA ASN A 159 2.79 -24.22 -10.23
C ASN A 159 2.97 -22.85 -10.90
N LEU A 160 4.18 -22.46 -11.28
CA LEU A 160 4.44 -21.21 -12.02
C LEU A 160 3.96 -21.37 -13.46
N THR A 161 3.05 -20.50 -13.91
CA THR A 161 2.52 -20.47 -15.28
C THR A 161 3.07 -19.34 -16.12
N ASP A 162 3.38 -18.21 -15.49
CA ASP A 162 4.01 -17.06 -16.14
C ASP A 162 4.85 -16.27 -15.13
N LEU A 163 5.93 -15.63 -15.62
CA LEU A 163 6.81 -14.78 -14.83
C LEU A 163 7.33 -13.63 -15.68
N GLN A 164 7.19 -12.43 -15.16
CA GLN A 164 7.81 -11.24 -15.70
C GLN A 164 8.59 -10.54 -14.58
N GLN A 165 9.88 -10.30 -14.81
CA GLN A 165 10.70 -9.47 -13.96
C GLN A 165 11.02 -8.17 -14.70
N ASP A 166 10.66 -7.05 -14.10
CA ASP A 166 11.01 -5.72 -14.58
C ASP A 166 12.00 -5.08 -13.61
N GLU A 167 13.15 -4.69 -14.11
CA GLU A 167 14.13 -3.90 -13.39
C GLU A 167 14.18 -2.49 -13.99
N ASN A 168 13.83 -1.49 -13.19
CA ASN A 168 13.80 -0.11 -13.64
C ASN A 168 14.86 0.72 -12.92
N ILE A 169 15.82 1.21 -13.71
CA ILE A 169 16.92 2.06 -13.23
C ILE A 169 16.72 3.55 -13.55
N SER A 170 15.65 3.92 -14.23
CA SER A 170 15.44 5.30 -14.71
C SER A 170 15.46 6.34 -13.60
N ASN A 171 15.00 5.96 -12.40
CA ASN A 171 14.92 6.85 -11.24
C ASN A 171 15.92 6.48 -10.13
N VAL A 172 16.90 5.65 -10.44
CA VAL A 172 17.93 5.26 -9.46
C VAL A 172 18.85 6.43 -9.20
N VAL A 173 18.77 6.98 -7.98
CA VAL A 173 19.69 7.99 -7.47
C VAL A 173 20.93 7.29 -6.93
N THR A 174 22.10 7.64 -7.42
CA THR A 174 23.38 7.01 -7.05
C THR A 174 24.09 7.67 -5.88
N GLY A 175 23.53 8.77 -5.39
CA GLY A 175 24.02 9.52 -4.24
C GLY A 175 23.16 10.73 -3.96
N ILE A 176 23.34 11.30 -2.79
CA ILE A 176 22.61 12.50 -2.38
C ILE A 176 23.57 13.67 -2.14
N TYR A 177 23.06 14.88 -2.36
CA TYR A 177 23.68 16.14 -1.94
C TYR A 177 22.98 16.59 -0.66
N PRO A 178 23.51 16.27 0.53
CA PRO A 178 22.89 16.65 1.78
C PRO A 178 23.13 18.11 2.11
N TYR A 179 22.11 18.80 2.59
CA TYR A 179 22.24 20.15 3.11
C TYR A 179 21.27 20.39 4.27
N TRP A 180 21.60 21.37 5.09
CA TRP A 180 20.73 21.96 6.10
C TRP A 180 20.69 23.46 5.92
N LYS A 181 19.51 24.08 6.09
CA LYS A 181 19.33 25.52 5.92
C LYS A 181 18.65 26.13 7.14
N GLY A 182 19.35 27.06 7.81
CA GLY A 182 18.82 27.83 8.92
C GLY A 182 17.77 28.86 8.49
N SER A 183 16.96 29.29 9.45
CA SER A 183 15.95 30.34 9.25
C SER A 183 16.58 31.71 8.95
N ASP A 184 17.83 31.92 9.33
CA ASP A 184 18.66 33.09 9.04
C ASP A 184 19.30 33.08 7.65
N GLY A 185 19.08 31.97 6.90
CA GLY A 185 19.67 31.76 5.58
C GLY A 185 21.03 31.06 5.60
N THR A 186 21.57 30.71 6.78
CA THR A 186 22.81 29.92 6.89
C THR A 186 22.64 28.57 6.23
N LEU A 187 23.60 28.18 5.38
CA LEU A 187 23.63 26.89 4.71
C LEU A 187 24.79 26.05 5.25
N VAL A 188 24.50 24.83 5.70
CA VAL A 188 25.50 23.84 6.06
C VAL A 188 25.53 22.75 4.99
N GLU A 189 26.68 22.51 4.45
CA GLU A 189 26.94 21.51 3.41
C GLU A 189 28.19 20.71 3.79
N LEU A 190 28.33 19.52 3.22
CA LEU A 190 29.55 18.73 3.39
C LEU A 190 30.67 19.22 2.48
N PRO A 191 31.94 19.22 2.89
CA PRO A 191 33.09 19.53 2.03
C PRO A 191 33.14 18.65 0.76
N GLU A 192 32.82 17.36 0.89
CA GLU A 192 32.73 16.38 -0.19
C GLU A 192 31.49 16.52 -1.06
N LYS A 193 30.53 17.35 -0.68
CA LYS A 193 29.26 17.65 -1.37
C LYS A 193 28.32 16.46 -1.54
N ILE A 194 28.83 15.27 -1.80
CA ILE A 194 28.02 14.10 -2.18
C ILE A 194 28.30 12.94 -1.23
N VAL A 195 27.22 12.32 -0.77
CA VAL A 195 27.26 11.01 -0.11
C VAL A 195 26.76 9.97 -1.11
N ASN A 196 27.69 9.12 -1.59
CA ASN A 196 27.39 8.11 -2.60
C ASN A 196 26.70 6.89 -1.99
N ALA A 197 25.82 6.29 -2.77
CA ALA A 197 25.30 4.96 -2.51
C ALA A 197 26.41 3.90 -2.69
N PRO A 198 26.30 2.75 -2.01
CA PRO A 198 27.18 1.62 -2.25
C PRO A 198 27.08 1.13 -3.70
N GLY A 199 28.22 0.86 -4.35
CA GLY A 199 28.26 0.32 -5.71
C GLY A 199 29.15 1.13 -6.65
N THR A 200 29.26 0.65 -7.90
CA THR A 200 29.96 1.33 -8.97
C THR A 200 28.99 1.68 -10.07
N TYR A 201 28.92 2.96 -10.42
CA TYR A 201 27.98 3.49 -11.40
C TYR A 201 28.74 4.14 -12.55
N ASN A 202 28.34 3.82 -13.78
CA ASN A 202 28.92 4.42 -14.98
C ASN A 202 28.56 5.89 -15.14
N PHE A 203 27.45 6.31 -14.52
CA PHE A 203 26.96 7.68 -14.51
C PHE A 203 26.39 8.00 -13.13
N GLN A 204 26.74 9.18 -12.60
CA GLN A 204 26.22 9.65 -11.32
C GLN A 204 24.89 10.37 -11.52
N GLN A 205 23.88 9.99 -10.76
CA GLN A 205 22.60 10.70 -10.65
C GLN A 205 22.41 11.11 -9.20
N ILE A 206 22.61 12.38 -8.92
CA ILE A 206 22.61 12.93 -7.56
C ILE A 206 21.33 13.71 -7.32
N ALA A 207 20.67 13.42 -6.19
CA ALA A 207 19.51 14.17 -5.74
C ALA A 207 19.86 15.08 -4.55
N PRO A 208 19.38 16.32 -4.51
CA PRO A 208 19.49 17.16 -3.31
C PRO A 208 18.61 16.57 -2.19
N LYS A 209 19.12 16.55 -0.96
CA LYS A 209 18.37 16.11 0.21
C LYS A 209 18.46 17.14 1.32
N ASP A 210 17.30 17.69 1.67
CA ASP A 210 17.12 18.63 2.76
C ASP A 210 16.99 17.89 4.09
N PHE A 211 17.83 18.24 5.07
CA PHE A 211 17.84 17.75 6.43
C PHE A 211 17.46 18.83 7.45
N THR A 212 16.87 19.95 6.99
CA THR A 212 16.54 21.08 7.89
C THR A 212 15.60 20.67 9.01
N THR A 213 14.66 19.77 8.75
CA THR A 213 13.69 19.30 9.75
C THR A 213 14.24 18.22 10.70
N ASP A 214 15.35 17.60 10.33
CA ASP A 214 15.96 16.54 11.14
C ASP A 214 16.77 17.07 12.33
N PHE A 215 17.13 18.35 12.29
CA PHE A 215 17.90 19.01 13.34
C PHE A 215 17.16 20.24 13.86
N LYS A 216 17.09 20.35 15.21
CA LYS A 216 16.47 21.50 15.88
C LYS A 216 17.36 22.74 15.86
N GLU A 217 18.68 22.54 15.81
CA GLU A 217 19.72 23.55 15.78
C GLU A 217 20.67 23.27 14.62
N GLN A 218 21.54 24.23 14.29
CA GLN A 218 22.53 24.06 13.25
C GLN A 218 23.43 22.85 13.50
N PRO A 219 23.42 21.83 12.61
CA PRO A 219 24.28 20.65 12.77
C PRO A 219 25.74 20.99 12.42
N THR A 220 26.66 20.20 12.97
CA THR A 220 28.02 20.14 12.46
C THR A 220 28.06 19.36 11.14
N GLU A 221 29.13 19.54 10.35
CA GLU A 221 29.35 18.75 9.15
C GLU A 221 29.36 17.23 9.44
N GLU A 222 29.92 16.81 10.59
CA GLU A 222 29.96 15.41 11.01
C GLU A 222 28.55 14.85 11.28
N GLN A 223 27.73 15.60 12.00
CA GLN A 223 26.33 15.22 12.27
C GLN A 223 25.52 15.12 10.97
N LEU A 224 25.69 16.08 10.06
CA LEU A 224 25.04 16.05 8.75
C LEU A 224 25.49 14.85 7.93
N ARG A 225 26.80 14.49 7.96
CA ARG A 225 27.37 13.34 7.27
C ARG A 225 26.79 12.03 7.80
N GLU A 226 26.75 11.84 9.11
CA GLU A 226 26.16 10.65 9.74
C GLU A 226 24.69 10.48 9.37
N CYS A 227 23.92 11.55 9.44
CA CYS A 227 22.51 11.56 9.05
C CYS A 227 22.33 11.20 7.57
N ALA A 228 23.14 11.77 6.68
CA ALA A 228 23.10 11.49 5.25
C ALA A 228 23.49 10.04 4.93
N GLN A 229 24.50 9.48 5.58
CA GLN A 229 24.89 8.08 5.42
C GLN A 229 23.78 7.11 5.91
N ALA A 230 23.18 7.42 7.05
CA ALA A 230 22.03 6.67 7.55
C ALA A 230 20.86 6.72 6.59
N TYR A 231 20.58 7.90 6.02
CA TYR A 231 19.53 8.08 5.02
C TYR A 231 19.77 7.22 3.77
N VAL A 232 20.99 7.28 3.21
CA VAL A 232 21.38 6.47 2.03
C VAL A 232 21.16 4.99 2.28
N LYS A 233 21.56 4.51 3.45
CA LYS A 233 21.42 3.10 3.84
C LYS A 233 19.96 2.67 4.06
N ASN A 234 19.16 3.54 4.66
CA ASN A 234 17.79 3.19 5.09
C ASN A 234 16.74 3.40 4.00
N ASN A 235 17.08 4.08 2.92
CA ASN A 235 16.16 4.40 1.81
C ASN A 235 16.57 3.74 0.48
N ASP A 236 17.37 2.69 0.54
CA ASP A 236 17.77 1.89 -0.62
C ASP A 236 18.31 2.73 -1.79
N ILE A 237 19.02 3.83 -1.47
CA ILE A 237 19.63 4.70 -2.49
C ILE A 237 20.66 3.89 -3.30
N GLY A 238 20.55 3.94 -4.63
CA GLY A 238 21.40 3.18 -5.53
C GLY A 238 20.89 1.80 -5.89
N ILE A 239 19.75 1.38 -5.34
CA ILE A 239 19.13 0.08 -5.61
C ILE A 239 18.05 0.24 -6.67
N PRO A 240 18.11 -0.51 -7.80
CA PRO A 240 17.04 -0.53 -8.80
C PRO A 240 15.72 -0.99 -8.20
N ALA A 241 14.62 -0.39 -8.66
CA ALA A 241 13.30 -0.92 -8.38
C ALA A 241 13.09 -2.19 -9.20
N VAL A 242 12.99 -3.33 -8.53
CA VAL A 242 12.67 -4.62 -9.15
C VAL A 242 11.23 -4.98 -8.82
N SER A 243 10.43 -5.22 -9.85
CA SER A 243 9.10 -5.79 -9.70
C SER A 243 9.04 -7.16 -10.36
N ILE A 244 8.39 -8.11 -9.67
CA ILE A 244 8.19 -9.47 -10.19
C ILE A 244 6.68 -9.71 -10.24
N SER A 245 6.17 -9.88 -11.46
CA SER A 245 4.80 -10.33 -11.69
C SER A 245 4.82 -11.82 -12.00
N VAL A 246 3.99 -12.57 -11.28
CA VAL A 246 3.88 -14.01 -11.48
C VAL A 246 2.42 -14.41 -11.66
N SER A 247 2.17 -15.35 -12.58
CA SER A 247 0.93 -16.12 -12.61
C SER A 247 1.22 -17.54 -12.17
N PHE A 248 0.38 -18.08 -11.31
CA PHE A 248 0.56 -19.44 -10.82
C PHE A 248 -0.78 -20.14 -10.65
N GLN A 249 -0.74 -21.46 -10.73
CA GLN A 249 -1.91 -22.29 -10.44
C GLN A 249 -1.97 -22.57 -8.94
N PRO A 250 -3.08 -22.22 -8.27
CA PRO A 250 -3.28 -22.56 -6.86
C PRO A 250 -3.47 -24.07 -6.71
N LEU A 251 -2.44 -24.76 -6.24
CA LEU A 251 -2.44 -26.23 -6.14
C LEU A 251 -3.48 -26.75 -5.16
N GLU A 252 -3.79 -25.99 -4.12
CA GLU A 252 -4.82 -26.33 -3.13
C GLU A 252 -6.22 -26.51 -3.73
N GLN A 253 -6.45 -26.01 -4.93
CA GLN A 253 -7.71 -26.16 -5.66
C GLN A 253 -7.75 -27.45 -6.51
N THR A 254 -6.65 -28.19 -6.55
CA THR A 254 -6.57 -29.47 -7.28
C THR A 254 -6.86 -30.65 -6.35
N GLU A 255 -7.41 -31.74 -6.91
CA GLU A 255 -7.71 -32.95 -6.13
C GLU A 255 -6.47 -33.58 -5.48
N GLU A 256 -5.30 -33.43 -6.12
CA GLU A 256 -4.05 -34.03 -5.63
C GLU A 256 -3.49 -33.32 -4.40
N TYR A 257 -3.77 -31.99 -4.24
CA TYR A 257 -3.20 -31.15 -3.19
C TYR A 257 -4.22 -30.63 -2.18
N LYS A 258 -5.48 -31.04 -2.27
CA LYS A 258 -6.53 -30.53 -1.37
C LYS A 258 -6.24 -30.78 0.11
N ASP A 259 -5.55 -31.85 0.45
CA ASP A 259 -5.16 -32.19 1.83
C ASP A 259 -3.98 -31.32 2.32
N LEU A 260 -3.27 -30.65 1.41
CA LEU A 260 -2.18 -29.71 1.68
C LEU A 260 -2.62 -28.26 1.50
N ALA A 261 -3.90 -28.00 1.34
CA ALA A 261 -4.46 -26.68 1.01
C ALA A 261 -3.95 -25.57 1.94
N LEU A 262 -3.82 -25.84 3.23
CA LEU A 262 -3.32 -24.85 4.20
C LEU A 262 -1.84 -24.49 4.02
N LEU A 263 -1.04 -25.37 3.40
CA LEU A 263 0.39 -25.16 3.17
C LEU A 263 0.69 -24.52 1.82
N GLU A 264 -0.20 -24.67 0.84
CA GLU A 264 -0.01 -24.13 -0.52
C GLU A 264 -0.84 -22.87 -0.79
N ARG A 265 -1.70 -22.48 0.15
CA ARG A 265 -2.56 -21.30 0.02
C ARG A 265 -1.75 -20.01 0.14
N VAL A 266 -2.00 -19.11 -0.82
CA VAL A 266 -1.44 -17.75 -0.82
C VAL A 266 -2.58 -16.74 -0.65
N ASN A 267 -2.47 -15.89 0.36
CA ASN A 267 -3.41 -14.79 0.57
C ASN A 267 -2.72 -13.45 0.27
N LEU A 268 -3.54 -12.41 0.11
CA LEU A 268 -3.03 -11.07 -0.09
C LEU A 268 -2.16 -10.61 1.09
N GLY A 269 -0.90 -10.29 0.80
CA GLY A 269 0.11 -9.89 1.79
C GLY A 269 0.99 -11.04 2.29
N ASP A 270 0.73 -12.29 1.90
CA ASP A 270 1.61 -13.41 2.24
C ASP A 270 2.98 -13.26 1.54
N THR A 271 3.99 -13.80 2.20
CA THR A 271 5.33 -13.89 1.65
C THR A 271 5.48 -15.24 0.94
N VAL A 272 5.97 -15.21 -0.29
CA VAL A 272 6.21 -16.40 -1.11
C VAL A 272 7.62 -16.38 -1.67
N THR A 273 8.19 -17.56 -1.91
CA THR A 273 9.44 -17.71 -2.65
C THR A 273 9.12 -18.01 -4.10
N VAL A 274 9.71 -17.26 -5.03
CA VAL A 274 9.55 -17.47 -6.47
C VAL A 274 10.86 -18.00 -7.03
N GLU A 275 10.82 -19.16 -7.69
CA GLU A 275 12.00 -19.80 -8.26
C GLU A 275 11.81 -20.07 -9.77
N TYR A 276 12.69 -19.48 -10.57
CA TYR A 276 12.80 -19.78 -12.00
C TYR A 276 14.27 -19.90 -12.39
N PRO A 277 14.87 -21.11 -12.28
CA PRO A 277 16.29 -21.32 -12.47
C PRO A 277 16.81 -20.90 -13.85
N ASN A 278 16.01 -21.05 -14.91
CA ASN A 278 16.41 -20.70 -16.28
C ASN A 278 16.69 -19.20 -16.47
N LEU A 279 16.09 -18.33 -15.66
CA LEU A 279 16.35 -16.89 -15.63
C LEU A 279 17.21 -16.47 -14.43
N GLY A 280 17.67 -17.43 -13.63
CA GLY A 280 18.43 -17.13 -12.40
C GLY A 280 17.58 -16.44 -11.33
N VAL A 281 16.25 -16.50 -11.43
CA VAL A 281 15.35 -15.87 -10.45
C VAL A 281 15.19 -16.79 -9.26
N SER A 282 15.59 -16.29 -8.09
CA SER A 282 15.27 -16.85 -6.78
C SER A 282 15.01 -15.66 -5.86
N ALA A 283 13.77 -15.31 -5.65
CA ALA A 283 13.37 -14.11 -4.92
C ALA A 283 12.26 -14.41 -3.94
N THR A 284 12.31 -13.75 -2.80
CA THR A 284 11.18 -13.68 -1.86
C THR A 284 10.34 -12.48 -2.25
N ALA A 285 9.06 -12.73 -2.57
CA ALA A 285 8.11 -11.72 -2.99
C ALA A 285 6.94 -11.61 -1.98
N ARG A 286 6.26 -10.46 -2.01
CA ARG A 286 5.12 -10.20 -1.14
C ARG A 286 4.03 -9.37 -1.83
#